data_2844b18a8735b3cf5a4ad033a031a4e1
#
_entry.id   2844b18a8735b3cf5a4ad033a031a4e1
#
_cell.length_a   1.000
_cell.length_b   1.000
_cell.length_c   1.000
_cell.angle_alpha   90.00
_cell.angle_beta   90.00
_cell.angle_gamma   90.00
#
_symmetry.space_group_name_H-M   'P 1'
#
loop_
_entity.id
_entity.type
_entity.pdbx_description
1 polymer ?
#
loop_
_entity_poly.entity_id
_entity_poly.type
_entity_poly.pdbx_seq_one_letter_code
_entity_poly.pdbx_strand_id
1 'polypeptide(L)'
;DGFLTDVVERTRIEKRGSDAAYTEDGENWLPLSGELPVSMNCWAFSHSMMDELIKRFPAWLDENVPKNPMKCEYFLPSVANALIKDGEGSVRVLNCHETWYGVTYKEDLQSFKDAMKRMRTEGIYPEALLD
;
A
#
# COMPACT_ATOMS: atom_id res chain seq x y z
N ASP A 1 -17.03 -5.79 -9.54
CA ASP A 1 -16.40 -6.63 -10.58
C ASP A 1 -14.95 -7.05 -10.26
N GLY A 2 -14.39 -6.62 -9.13
CA GLY A 2 -13.07 -7.03 -8.66
C GLY A 2 -11.89 -6.35 -9.36
N PHE A 3 -12.13 -5.26 -10.06
CA PHE A 3 -11.07 -4.43 -10.66
C PHE A 3 -10.93 -3.11 -9.93
N LEU A 4 -9.68 -2.68 -9.79
CA LEU A 4 -9.33 -1.39 -9.21
C LEU A 4 -9.80 -0.26 -10.12
N THR A 5 -10.49 0.72 -9.57
CA THR A 5 -10.92 1.93 -10.28
C THR A 5 -10.10 3.15 -9.89
N ASP A 6 -9.61 3.16 -8.66
CA ASP A 6 -8.77 4.22 -8.12
C ASP A 6 -7.98 3.71 -6.93
N VAL A 7 -6.77 4.22 -6.72
CA VAL A 7 -5.97 4.02 -5.52
C VAL A 7 -5.29 5.34 -5.14
N VAL A 8 -5.45 5.73 -3.89
CA VAL A 8 -4.92 7.00 -3.38
C VAL A 8 -4.05 6.74 -2.17
N GLU A 9 -2.80 7.21 -2.23
CA GLU A 9 -1.91 7.22 -1.08
C GLU A 9 -2.37 8.28 -0.07
N ARG A 10 -2.53 7.87 1.19
CA ARG A 10 -2.89 8.74 2.30
C ARG A 10 -1.79 8.67 3.34
N THR A 11 -1.08 9.74 3.54
CA THR A 11 0.09 9.78 4.43
C THR A 11 -0.25 9.99 5.90
N ARG A 12 -1.47 10.47 6.20
CA ARG A 12 -1.90 10.71 7.57
C ARG A 12 -3.35 10.29 7.78
N ILE A 13 -3.50 9.13 8.42
CA ILE A 13 -4.80 8.53 8.77
C ILE A 13 -4.83 8.31 10.28
N GLU A 14 -5.95 8.63 10.90
CA GLU A 14 -6.19 8.37 12.34
C GLU A 14 -7.49 7.59 12.53
N LYS A 15 -7.48 6.68 13.49
CA LYS A 15 -8.69 5.93 13.88
C LYS A 15 -9.70 6.84 14.56
N ARG A 16 -10.97 6.73 14.20
CA ARG A 16 -12.12 7.46 14.76
C ARG A 16 -13.25 6.48 15.09
N GLY A 17 -13.20 5.89 16.29
CA GLY A 17 -14.17 4.85 16.70
C GLY A 17 -14.02 3.57 15.86
N SER A 18 -15.08 3.16 15.16
CA SER A 18 -15.07 2.07 14.18
C SER A 18 -14.53 2.47 12.81
N ASP A 19 -14.47 3.78 12.53
CA ASP A 19 -14.04 4.38 11.27
C ASP A 19 -12.66 5.01 11.39
N ALA A 20 -12.26 5.73 10.35
CA ALA A 20 -11.03 6.51 10.30
C ALA A 20 -11.29 7.92 9.75
N ALA A 21 -10.30 8.78 9.84
CA ALA A 21 -10.25 10.05 9.14
C ALA A 21 -8.84 10.29 8.63
N TYR A 22 -8.72 11.04 7.54
CA TYR A 22 -7.44 11.44 6.99
C TYR A 22 -7.34 12.94 6.82
N THR A 23 -6.13 13.43 6.76
CA THR A 23 -5.83 14.83 6.44
C THR A 23 -4.64 14.92 5.51
N GLU A 24 -4.64 15.92 4.64
CA GLU A 24 -3.52 16.23 3.76
C GLU A 24 -2.74 17.46 4.24
N ASP A 25 -3.40 18.37 4.94
CA ASP A 25 -2.84 19.63 5.46
C ASP A 25 -2.57 19.61 6.98
N GLY A 26 -3.01 18.57 7.68
CA GLY A 26 -2.88 18.44 9.13
C GLY A 26 -3.97 19.13 9.94
N GLU A 27 -4.85 19.91 9.30
CA GLU A 27 -5.89 20.71 9.94
C GLU A 27 -7.29 20.20 9.60
N ASN A 28 -7.56 20.00 8.33
CA ASN A 28 -8.85 19.57 7.82
C ASN A 28 -8.93 18.05 7.74
N TRP A 29 -9.82 17.46 8.54
CA TRP A 29 -10.00 16.01 8.62
C TRP A 29 -11.23 15.57 7.83
N LEU A 30 -11.03 14.66 6.90
CA LEU A 30 -12.08 14.06 6.08
C LEU A 30 -12.35 12.63 6.55
N PRO A 31 -13.62 12.23 6.66
CA PRO A 31 -13.97 10.88 7.13
C PRO A 31 -13.61 9.82 6.11
N LEU A 32 -13.18 8.66 6.61
CA LEU A 32 -13.02 7.41 5.87
C LEU A 32 -13.80 6.31 6.58
N SER A 33 -14.57 5.55 5.82
CA SER A 33 -15.22 4.35 6.37
C SER A 33 -14.19 3.29 6.74
N GLY A 34 -14.35 2.64 7.89
CA GLY A 34 -13.54 1.50 8.31
C GLY A 34 -13.70 0.26 7.42
N GLU A 35 -14.73 0.22 6.56
CA GLU A 35 -15.00 -0.86 5.61
C GLU A 35 -14.34 -0.65 4.23
N LEU A 36 -13.60 0.44 4.04
CA LEU A 36 -12.90 0.67 2.77
C LEU A 36 -11.79 -0.35 2.57
N PRO A 37 -11.67 -0.95 1.37
CA PRO A 37 -10.52 -1.77 1.02
C PRO A 37 -9.23 -0.97 1.10
N VAL A 38 -8.21 -1.55 1.71
CA VAL A 38 -6.87 -0.98 1.79
C VAL A 38 -5.86 -1.87 1.09
N SER A 39 -4.86 -1.25 0.47
CA SER A 39 -3.77 -2.01 -0.14
C SER A 39 -2.89 -2.63 0.94
N MET A 40 -2.63 -3.94 0.82
CA MET A 40 -1.65 -4.66 1.66
C MET A 40 -0.22 -4.55 1.12
N ASN A 41 0.02 -3.64 0.16
CA ASN A 41 1.30 -3.47 -0.54
C ASN A 41 1.87 -4.77 -1.15
N CYS A 42 0.98 -5.68 -1.55
CA CYS A 42 1.35 -6.90 -2.27
C CYS A 42 0.83 -6.79 -3.71
N TRP A 43 1.75 -6.52 -4.65
CA TRP A 43 1.43 -6.27 -6.04
C TRP A 43 2.15 -7.26 -6.95
N ALA A 44 1.42 -7.79 -7.93
CA ALA A 44 2.00 -8.55 -9.02
C ALA A 44 1.77 -7.82 -10.33
N PHE A 45 2.82 -7.54 -11.06
CA PHE A 45 2.78 -6.79 -12.30
C PHE A 45 3.24 -7.64 -13.50
N SER A 46 2.68 -7.37 -14.67
CA SER A 46 3.21 -7.85 -15.93
C SER A 46 4.51 -7.11 -16.27
N HIS A 47 5.29 -7.69 -17.19
CA HIS A 47 6.56 -7.07 -17.65
C HIS A 47 6.34 -5.65 -18.21
N SER A 48 5.22 -5.39 -18.88
CA SER A 48 4.88 -4.07 -19.42
C SER A 48 4.81 -2.96 -18.38
N MET A 49 4.55 -3.29 -17.11
CA MET A 49 4.61 -2.30 -16.02
C MET A 49 6.02 -1.74 -15.83
N MET A 50 7.08 -2.55 -16.05
CA MET A 50 8.46 -2.08 -15.96
C MET A 50 8.78 -1.06 -17.06
N ASP A 51 8.26 -1.28 -18.26
CA ASP A 51 8.44 -0.35 -19.38
C ASP A 51 7.75 0.99 -19.08
N GLU A 52 6.55 0.96 -18.53
CA GLU A 52 5.81 2.18 -18.13
C GLU A 52 6.47 2.91 -16.96
N LEU A 53 7.02 2.18 -15.98
CA LEU A 53 7.80 2.80 -14.90
C LEU A 53 9.02 3.55 -15.46
N ILE A 54 9.79 2.93 -16.34
CA ILE A 54 10.98 3.54 -16.97
C ILE A 54 10.57 4.76 -17.80
N LYS A 55 9.53 4.64 -18.60
CA LYS A 55 9.03 5.71 -19.50
C LYS A 55 8.56 6.94 -18.71
N ARG A 56 7.84 6.75 -17.60
CA ARG A 56 7.21 7.83 -16.82
C ARG A 56 8.16 8.46 -15.80
N PHE A 57 9.20 7.74 -15.36
CA PHE A 57 10.08 8.16 -14.28
C PHE A 57 10.84 9.47 -14.53
N PRO A 58 11.40 9.75 -15.73
CA PRO A 58 12.10 11.03 -15.97
C PRO A 58 11.20 12.25 -15.78
N ALA A 59 10.00 12.23 -16.34
CA ALA A 59 9.05 13.34 -16.20
C ALA A 59 8.62 13.53 -14.74
N TRP A 60 8.44 12.42 -14.01
CA TRP A 60 8.14 12.47 -12.59
C TRP A 60 9.28 13.09 -11.77
N LEU A 61 10.55 12.75 -12.08
CA LEU A 61 11.73 13.35 -11.44
C LEU A 61 11.77 14.86 -11.65
N ASP A 62 11.62 15.30 -12.89
CA ASP A 62 11.68 16.71 -13.26
C ASP A 62 10.60 17.53 -12.52
N GLU A 63 9.44 16.94 -12.31
CA GLU A 63 8.33 17.61 -11.63
C GLU A 63 8.46 17.60 -10.10
N ASN A 64 8.87 16.49 -9.49
CA ASN A 64 8.71 16.25 -8.05
C ASN A 64 9.97 16.51 -7.24
N VAL A 65 11.16 16.25 -7.79
CA VAL A 65 12.42 16.50 -7.10
C VAL A 65 12.61 17.99 -6.73
N PRO A 66 12.31 18.97 -7.60
CA PRO A 66 12.42 20.39 -7.22
C PRO A 66 11.47 20.80 -6.08
N LYS A 67 10.31 20.11 -5.95
CA LYS A 67 9.32 20.42 -4.91
C LYS A 67 9.73 19.87 -3.54
N ASN A 68 10.33 18.68 -3.50
CA ASN A 68 10.72 18.01 -2.27
C ASN A 68 11.91 17.06 -2.47
N PRO A 69 13.13 17.60 -2.62
CA PRO A 69 14.30 16.83 -3.03
C PRO A 69 14.72 15.73 -2.03
N MET A 70 14.33 15.86 -0.76
CA MET A 70 14.75 14.95 0.29
C MET A 70 13.73 13.84 0.62
N LYS A 71 12.46 14.00 0.20
CA LYS A 71 11.37 13.11 0.63
C LYS A 71 10.37 12.78 -0.47
N CYS A 72 10.66 13.13 -1.74
CA CYS A 72 9.79 12.71 -2.82
C CYS A 72 9.92 11.20 -3.04
N GLU A 73 8.81 10.52 -3.21
CA GLU A 73 8.73 9.08 -3.41
C GLU A 73 7.91 8.77 -4.66
N TYR A 74 8.45 7.92 -5.52
CA TYR A 74 7.75 7.44 -6.72
C TYR A 74 6.93 6.20 -6.35
N PHE A 75 5.70 6.41 -5.96
CA PHE A 75 4.80 5.34 -5.51
C PHE A 75 4.39 4.43 -6.67
N LEU A 76 4.68 3.14 -6.58
CA LEU A 76 4.25 2.15 -7.58
C LEU A 76 2.73 2.15 -7.82
N PRO A 77 1.88 2.22 -6.76
CA PRO A 77 0.44 2.31 -6.94
C PRO A 77 -0.02 3.52 -7.77
N SER A 78 0.71 4.65 -7.72
CA SER A 78 0.33 5.84 -8.49
C SER A 78 0.50 5.63 -10.00
N VAL A 79 1.51 4.87 -10.41
CA VAL A 79 1.71 4.52 -11.82
C VAL A 79 0.63 3.57 -12.30
N ALA A 80 0.29 2.56 -11.49
CA ALA A 80 -0.82 1.66 -11.79
C ALA A 80 -2.15 2.43 -11.93
N ASN A 81 -2.39 3.40 -11.04
CA ASN A 81 -3.57 4.25 -11.08
C ASN A 81 -3.61 5.13 -12.34
N ALA A 82 -2.49 5.70 -12.75
CA ALA A 82 -2.40 6.47 -13.99
C ALA A 82 -2.73 5.59 -15.21
N LEU A 83 -2.18 4.38 -15.30
CA LEU A 83 -2.49 3.44 -16.39
C LEU A 83 -3.98 3.07 -16.45
N ILE A 84 -4.63 2.90 -15.30
CA ILE A 84 -6.08 2.65 -15.24
C ILE A 84 -6.86 3.84 -15.79
N LYS A 85 -6.51 5.06 -15.38
CA LYS A 85 -7.18 6.30 -15.81
C LYS A 85 -6.96 6.61 -17.28
N ASP A 86 -5.79 6.28 -17.81
CA ASP A 86 -5.45 6.43 -19.23
C ASP A 86 -6.11 5.33 -20.10
N GLY A 87 -6.71 4.30 -19.48
CA GLY A 87 -7.28 3.14 -20.19
C GLY A 87 -6.24 2.18 -20.79
N GLU A 88 -4.98 2.30 -20.34
CA GLU A 88 -3.84 1.52 -20.83
C GLU A 88 -3.58 0.27 -19.98
N GLY A 89 -4.25 0.13 -18.83
CA GLY A 89 -4.07 -1.00 -17.93
C GLY A 89 -5.27 -1.30 -17.05
N SER A 90 -5.27 -2.48 -16.46
CA SER A 90 -6.24 -2.88 -15.46
C SER A 90 -5.56 -3.64 -14.32
N VAL A 91 -6.08 -3.48 -13.11
CA VAL A 91 -5.57 -4.17 -11.92
C VAL A 91 -6.71 -4.96 -11.29
N ARG A 92 -6.53 -6.25 -11.14
CA ARG A 92 -7.47 -7.11 -10.42
C ARG A 92 -7.20 -7.03 -8.92
N VAL A 93 -8.23 -6.73 -8.14
CA VAL A 93 -8.16 -6.72 -6.68
C VAL A 93 -8.45 -8.13 -6.17
N LEU A 94 -7.56 -8.66 -5.35
CA LEU A 94 -7.72 -9.91 -4.64
C LEU A 94 -7.99 -9.61 -3.17
N ASN A 95 -9.10 -10.09 -2.65
CA ASN A 95 -9.42 -9.93 -1.23
C ASN A 95 -8.48 -10.79 -0.39
N CYS A 96 -7.94 -10.19 0.67
CA CYS A 96 -7.15 -10.87 1.68
C CYS A 96 -7.84 -10.68 3.04
N HIS A 97 -8.08 -11.76 3.76
CA HIS A 97 -8.69 -11.76 5.09
C HIS A 97 -7.66 -11.94 6.21
N GLU A 98 -6.37 -11.95 5.85
CA GLU A 98 -5.29 -12.09 6.80
C GLU A 98 -5.01 -10.78 7.55
N THR A 99 -4.51 -10.90 8.76
CA THR A 99 -4.06 -9.74 9.53
C THR A 99 -2.71 -9.26 9.03
N TRP A 100 -2.62 -8.00 8.65
CA TRP A 100 -1.37 -7.38 8.26
C TRP A 100 -0.52 -7.03 9.49
N TYR A 101 0.79 -7.28 9.42
CA TYR A 101 1.77 -6.90 10.42
C TYR A 101 2.90 -6.11 9.79
N GLY A 102 3.11 -4.87 10.25
CA GLY A 102 4.28 -4.07 9.89
C GLY A 102 5.51 -4.48 10.67
N VAL A 103 6.69 -4.37 10.04
CA VAL A 103 7.98 -4.57 10.69
C VAL A 103 8.96 -3.43 10.39
N THR A 104 8.45 -2.32 9.85
CA THR A 104 9.25 -1.16 9.46
C THR A 104 9.79 -0.43 10.69
N TYR A 105 9.00 -0.37 11.75
CA TYR A 105 9.36 0.28 13.00
C TYR A 105 9.70 -0.74 14.07
N LYS A 106 10.67 -0.38 14.93
CA LYS A 106 11.15 -1.25 16.00
C LYS A 106 10.05 -1.61 17.02
N GLU A 107 9.12 -0.69 17.22
CA GLU A 107 7.98 -0.85 18.12
C GLU A 107 7.04 -2.00 17.69
N ASP A 108 6.94 -2.24 16.39
CA ASP A 108 6.05 -3.27 15.81
C ASP A 108 6.63 -4.69 15.91
N LEU A 109 7.95 -4.80 16.12
CA LEU A 109 8.65 -6.08 16.08
C LEU A 109 8.14 -7.09 17.12
N GLN A 110 7.75 -6.63 18.31
CA GLN A 110 7.29 -7.54 19.36
C GLN A 110 5.92 -8.13 19.00
N SER A 111 4.98 -7.31 18.52
CA SER A 111 3.66 -7.76 18.09
C SER A 111 3.74 -8.77 16.94
N PHE A 112 4.66 -8.52 15.99
CA PHE A 112 4.93 -9.46 14.89
C PHE A 112 5.49 -10.80 15.40
N LYS A 113 6.47 -10.78 16.32
CA LYS A 113 7.02 -12.01 16.91
C LYS A 113 5.98 -12.84 17.64
N ASP A 114 5.10 -12.18 18.39
CA ASP A 114 4.03 -12.86 19.13
C ASP A 114 2.99 -13.45 18.17
N ALA A 115 2.65 -12.74 17.08
CA ALA A 115 1.79 -13.25 16.01
C ALA A 115 2.41 -14.48 15.33
N MET A 116 3.68 -14.43 14.94
CA MET A 116 4.39 -15.56 14.33
C MET A 116 4.45 -16.78 15.24
N LYS A 117 4.71 -16.57 16.55
CA LYS A 117 4.68 -17.66 17.54
C LYS A 117 3.31 -18.31 17.63
N ARG A 118 2.23 -17.50 17.66
CA ARG A 118 0.85 -17.99 17.68
C ARG A 118 0.54 -18.79 16.41
N MET A 119 0.83 -18.27 15.21
CA MET A 119 0.59 -18.92 13.94
C MET A 119 1.30 -20.26 13.80
N ARG A 120 2.52 -20.40 14.38
CA ARG A 120 3.23 -21.68 14.46
C ARG A 120 2.53 -22.64 15.41
N THR A 121 2.09 -22.19 16.57
CA THR A 121 1.37 -23.03 17.54
C THR A 121 0.03 -23.52 16.96
N GLU A 122 -0.62 -22.70 16.13
CA GLU A 122 -1.88 -23.01 15.44
C GLU A 122 -1.66 -23.86 14.16
N GLY A 123 -0.41 -24.13 13.78
CA GLY A 123 -0.05 -24.94 12.61
C GLY A 123 -0.25 -24.23 11.27
N ILE A 124 -0.46 -22.91 11.26
CA ILE A 124 -0.53 -22.09 10.04
C ILE A 124 0.83 -22.04 9.35
N TYR A 125 1.90 -21.93 10.13
CA TYR A 125 3.28 -22.04 9.66
C TYR A 125 3.98 -23.25 10.28
N PRO A 126 4.87 -23.91 9.53
CA PRO A 126 5.70 -25.00 10.07
C PRO A 126 6.66 -24.46 11.14
N GLU A 127 7.17 -25.36 11.99
CA GLU A 127 8.11 -25.01 13.03
C GLU A 127 9.43 -24.49 12.47
N ALA A 128 9.90 -25.07 11.37
CA ALA A 128 11.02 -24.56 10.55
C ALA A 128 10.46 -24.05 9.22
N LEU A 129 10.78 -22.81 8.86
CA LEU A 129 10.37 -22.19 7.59
C LEU A 129 11.29 -22.59 6.43
N LEU A 130 12.51 -23.01 6.74
CA LEU A 130 13.53 -23.45 5.78
C LEU A 130 14.16 -24.73 6.33
N ASP A 131 14.16 -25.78 5.55
CA ASP A 131 14.94 -27.00 5.76
C ASP A 131 16.30 -26.86 5.10
#